data_f3461d82f5278e026b1815a7f5a7ff99
#
_entry.id   f3461d82f5278e026b1815a7f5a7ff99
#
_cell.length_a   1.000
_cell.length_b   1.000
_cell.length_c   1.000
_cell.angle_alpha   90.00
_cell.angle_beta   90.00
_cell.angle_gamma   90.00
#
_symmetry.space_group_name_H-M   'P 1'
#
loop_
_entity.id
_entity.type
_entity.pdbx_description
1 polymer ?
#
loop_
_entity_poly.entity_id
_entity_poly.type
_entity_poly.pdbx_seq_one_letter_code
_entity_poly.pdbx_strand_id
1 'polypeptide(L)'
;YRQRAGQGLIVTEGTWPVVEGKSYPGQPGIRTDEQIAGWRRIADAVHEAGGTIVMQLMHGGRVSHPDITGADRVVGPSALAAPGQTRTPKGKADMPIAHALTAAEVPEVVEQFAQAARNALAAGLDGVEVHGANGYLVHEFLSPVSNVRDDEYGGSPANRARFAVEVTRAVAAAVGADRTGIRLSPQHNIQGVLEHDDADARATYTAVAEGLAPLGLAFVDVLSADPTGELVQHLRRTAGAPFILNS
;
A
#
# COMPACT_ATOMS: atom_id res chain seq x y z
N TYR A 1 19.96 5.70 -1.34
CA TYR A 1 19.86 4.49 -0.54
C TYR A 1 21.21 4.10 0.09
N ARG A 2 22.29 3.85 -0.67
CA ARG A 2 23.61 3.44 -0.14
C ARG A 2 24.10 4.29 1.05
N GLN A 3 23.90 5.62 1.00
CA GLN A 3 24.27 6.56 2.10
C GLN A 3 23.48 6.32 3.40
N ARG A 4 22.39 5.56 3.35
CA ARG A 4 21.51 5.23 4.48
C ARG A 4 21.62 3.77 4.92
N ALA A 5 22.54 2.99 4.33
CA ALA A 5 22.69 1.56 4.62
C ALA A 5 22.90 1.24 6.12
N GLY A 6 23.46 2.19 6.91
CA GLY A 6 23.65 2.02 8.35
C GLY A 6 22.37 2.18 9.20
N GLN A 7 21.20 2.33 8.62
CA GLN A 7 19.93 2.55 9.34
C GLN A 7 19.18 1.25 9.69
N GLY A 8 19.79 0.14 9.80
CA GLY A 8 19.14 -1.13 10.16
C GLY A 8 18.14 -1.65 9.12
N LEU A 9 17.18 -0.85 8.69
CA LEU A 9 16.22 -1.15 7.62
C LEU A 9 15.95 0.11 6.78
N ILE A 10 15.98 -0.05 5.46
CA ILE A 10 15.52 0.95 4.50
C ILE A 10 14.22 0.46 3.88
N VAL A 11 13.16 1.26 3.97
CA VAL A 11 11.95 1.12 3.15
C VAL A 11 12.06 2.09 1.98
N THR A 12 11.81 1.64 0.75
CA THR A 12 11.91 2.50 -0.43
C THR A 12 10.76 3.50 -0.48
N GLU A 13 10.86 4.46 -1.38
CA GLU A 13 9.71 5.24 -1.83
C GLU A 13 8.64 4.32 -2.45
N GLY A 14 7.38 4.79 -2.45
CA GLY A 14 6.26 4.05 -3.04
C GLY A 14 6.49 3.70 -4.50
N THR A 15 6.62 2.41 -4.78
CA THR A 15 6.92 1.84 -6.09
C THR A 15 5.67 1.16 -6.66
N TRP A 16 5.25 1.58 -7.87
CA TRP A 16 4.01 1.05 -8.43
C TRP A 16 4.17 -0.40 -8.96
N PRO A 17 3.18 -1.28 -8.67
CA PRO A 17 3.16 -2.66 -9.15
C PRO A 17 2.76 -2.76 -10.63
N VAL A 18 1.97 -1.83 -11.11
CA VAL A 18 1.45 -1.74 -12.48
C VAL A 18 1.32 -0.27 -12.85
N VAL A 19 1.46 0.08 -14.14
CA VAL A 19 1.47 1.48 -14.58
C VAL A 19 0.18 2.22 -14.23
N GLU A 20 -0.96 1.55 -14.20
CA GLU A 20 -2.26 2.08 -13.76
C GLU A 20 -2.22 2.59 -12.30
N GLY A 21 -1.35 2.01 -11.47
CA GLY A 21 -1.14 2.41 -10.08
C GLY A 21 -0.14 3.55 -9.86
N LYS A 22 0.40 4.15 -10.92
CA LYS A 22 1.33 5.28 -10.82
C LYS A 22 0.60 6.57 -10.44
N SER A 23 1.05 7.27 -9.39
CA SER A 23 0.39 8.45 -8.84
C SER A 23 1.01 9.79 -9.26
N TYR A 24 2.29 9.83 -9.61
CA TYR A 24 2.98 11.07 -9.94
C TYR A 24 4.10 10.86 -10.96
N PRO A 25 4.46 11.92 -11.72
CA PRO A 25 5.59 11.87 -12.65
C PRO A 25 6.89 11.46 -11.95
N GLY A 26 7.66 10.58 -12.58
CA GLY A 26 8.93 10.12 -12.03
C GLY A 26 8.83 9.04 -10.95
N GLN A 27 7.64 8.65 -10.50
CA GLN A 27 7.49 7.54 -9.55
C GLN A 27 8.06 6.25 -10.15
N PRO A 28 8.90 5.50 -9.41
CA PRO A 28 9.47 4.25 -9.88
C PRO A 28 8.42 3.13 -9.93
N GLY A 29 8.68 2.12 -10.75
CA GLY A 29 7.91 0.90 -10.85
C GLY A 29 8.79 -0.34 -10.71
N ILE A 30 8.13 -1.52 -10.68
CA ILE A 30 8.80 -2.83 -10.55
C ILE A 30 8.17 -3.88 -11.48
N ARG A 31 7.83 -3.49 -12.70
CA ARG A 31 7.13 -4.37 -13.64
C ARG A 31 8.01 -4.88 -14.77
N THR A 32 8.86 -4.02 -15.35
CA THR A 32 9.67 -4.37 -16.52
C THR A 32 11.06 -4.88 -16.14
N ASP A 33 11.71 -5.61 -17.05
CA ASP A 33 13.06 -6.11 -16.84
C ASP A 33 14.07 -4.98 -16.60
N GLU A 34 13.89 -3.82 -17.26
CA GLU A 34 14.72 -2.64 -17.05
C GLU A 34 14.55 -2.07 -15.64
N GLN A 35 13.32 -2.06 -15.11
CA GLN A 35 13.03 -1.62 -13.75
C GLN A 35 13.64 -2.59 -12.74
N ILE A 36 13.48 -3.90 -12.95
CA ILE A 36 14.07 -4.95 -12.11
C ILE A 36 15.60 -4.80 -12.10
N ALA A 37 16.22 -4.64 -13.27
CA ALA A 37 17.67 -4.42 -13.38
C ALA A 37 18.12 -3.11 -12.73
N GLY A 38 17.29 -2.05 -12.80
CA GLY A 38 17.53 -0.78 -12.12
C GLY A 38 17.53 -0.94 -10.59
N TRP A 39 16.55 -1.62 -10.04
CA TRP A 39 16.43 -1.89 -8.62
C TRP A 39 17.54 -2.82 -8.11
N ARG A 40 17.97 -3.80 -8.92
CA ARG A 40 19.11 -4.67 -8.57
C ARG A 40 20.37 -3.86 -8.27
N ARG A 41 20.71 -2.88 -9.11
CA ARG A 41 21.88 -2.00 -8.84
C ARG A 41 21.77 -1.24 -7.52
N ILE A 42 20.52 -0.89 -7.13
CA ILE A 42 20.27 -0.20 -5.85
C ILE A 42 20.43 -1.19 -4.69
N ALA A 43 19.84 -2.38 -4.78
CA ALA A 43 19.96 -3.43 -3.77
C ALA A 43 21.44 -3.81 -3.55
N ASP A 44 22.17 -4.11 -4.62
CA ASP A 44 23.60 -4.43 -4.56
C ASP A 44 24.39 -3.34 -3.84
N ALA A 45 24.18 -2.06 -4.20
CA ALA A 45 24.88 -0.95 -3.57
C ALA A 45 24.55 -0.75 -2.08
N VAL A 46 23.34 -1.12 -1.63
CA VAL A 46 22.96 -1.11 -0.21
C VAL A 46 23.61 -2.27 0.52
N HIS A 47 23.57 -3.47 -0.08
CA HIS A 47 24.17 -4.69 0.49
C HIS A 47 25.70 -4.58 0.60
N GLU A 48 26.38 -4.05 -0.41
CA GLU A 48 27.82 -3.74 -0.35
C GLU A 48 28.20 -2.81 0.81
N ALA A 49 27.25 -1.97 1.24
CA ALA A 49 27.41 -1.08 2.39
C ALA A 49 26.87 -1.69 3.71
N GLY A 50 26.49 -2.98 3.70
CA GLY A 50 26.02 -3.73 4.89
C GLY A 50 24.58 -3.43 5.32
N GLY A 51 23.75 -2.82 4.45
CA GLY A 51 22.38 -2.46 4.76
C GLY A 51 21.34 -3.49 4.32
N THR A 52 20.12 -3.33 4.83
CA THR A 52 18.92 -4.10 4.45
C THR A 52 17.91 -3.16 3.80
N ILE A 53 17.30 -3.58 2.68
CA ILE A 53 16.36 -2.76 1.92
C ILE A 53 15.13 -3.54 1.48
N VAL A 54 13.94 -3.01 1.82
CA VAL A 54 12.65 -3.56 1.39
C VAL A 54 11.92 -2.56 0.49
N MET A 55 11.15 -3.06 -0.46
CA MET A 55 10.41 -2.23 -1.41
C MET A 55 9.00 -1.96 -0.91
N GLN A 56 8.60 -0.69 -0.83
CA GLN A 56 7.22 -0.32 -0.62
C GLN A 56 6.42 -0.44 -1.92
N LEU A 57 5.47 -1.38 -1.98
CA LEU A 57 4.56 -1.59 -3.11
C LEU A 57 3.33 -0.68 -2.95
N MET A 58 3.20 0.31 -3.82
CA MET A 58 2.17 1.34 -3.73
C MET A 58 1.38 1.46 -5.03
N HIS A 59 0.09 1.19 -4.96
CA HIS A 59 -0.86 1.47 -6.04
C HIS A 59 -1.64 2.73 -5.73
N GLY A 60 -1.59 3.73 -6.60
CA GLY A 60 -2.16 5.05 -6.38
C GLY A 60 -3.68 5.10 -6.25
N GLY A 61 -4.38 4.08 -6.77
CA GLY A 61 -5.83 4.09 -6.75
C GLY A 61 -6.40 5.32 -7.48
N ARG A 62 -7.39 5.94 -6.90
CA ARG A 62 -8.00 7.19 -7.43
C ARG A 62 -7.08 8.42 -7.31
N VAL A 63 -5.96 8.29 -6.57
CA VAL A 63 -4.91 9.32 -6.50
C VAL A 63 -3.92 9.10 -7.65
N SER A 64 -4.44 9.08 -8.86
CA SER A 64 -3.72 8.90 -10.11
C SER A 64 -4.38 9.74 -11.21
N HIS A 65 -3.76 9.78 -12.39
CA HIS A 65 -4.31 10.51 -13.54
C HIS A 65 -3.84 9.87 -14.85
N PRO A 66 -4.70 9.77 -15.90
CA PRO A 66 -4.34 9.21 -17.21
C PRO A 66 -3.11 9.87 -17.84
N ASP A 67 -2.96 11.19 -17.69
CA ASP A 67 -1.77 11.92 -18.18
C ASP A 67 -0.46 11.55 -17.46
N ILE A 68 -0.53 10.91 -16.29
CA ILE A 68 0.62 10.41 -15.53
C ILE A 68 0.93 8.96 -15.91
N THR A 69 -0.11 8.14 -16.02
CA THR A 69 0.00 6.71 -16.25
C THR A 69 0.12 6.35 -17.72
N GLY A 70 -0.50 7.13 -18.59
CA GLY A 70 -0.78 6.75 -19.99
C GLY A 70 -1.85 5.67 -20.13
N ALA A 71 -2.49 5.26 -19.03
CA ALA A 71 -3.62 4.32 -19.05
C ALA A 71 -4.94 5.07 -19.30
N ASP A 72 -5.94 4.34 -19.81
CA ASP A 72 -7.24 4.94 -20.18
C ASP A 72 -8.10 5.31 -18.96
N ARG A 73 -7.78 4.75 -17.78
CA ARG A 73 -8.56 4.91 -16.54
C ARG A 73 -7.66 5.00 -15.31
N VAL A 74 -8.23 5.49 -14.21
CA VAL A 74 -7.77 5.25 -12.85
C VAL A 74 -8.78 4.38 -12.13
N VAL A 75 -8.35 3.62 -11.15
CA VAL A 75 -9.20 2.67 -10.42
C VAL A 75 -9.34 3.04 -8.96
N GLY A 76 -10.40 2.59 -8.33
CA GLY A 76 -10.64 2.76 -6.90
C GLY A 76 -11.70 1.78 -6.41
N PRO A 77 -12.00 1.75 -5.11
CA PRO A 77 -13.08 0.91 -4.58
C PRO A 77 -14.46 1.34 -5.10
N SER A 78 -14.63 2.63 -5.41
CA SER A 78 -15.91 3.22 -5.82
C SER A 78 -15.68 4.30 -6.88
N ALA A 79 -16.71 4.63 -7.68
CA ALA A 79 -16.67 5.65 -8.74
C ALA A 79 -16.65 7.08 -8.15
N LEU A 80 -15.59 7.40 -7.44
CA LEU A 80 -15.38 8.69 -6.77
C LEU A 80 -14.02 9.27 -7.18
N ALA A 81 -13.98 10.60 -7.37
CA ALA A 81 -12.71 11.32 -7.55
C ALA A 81 -12.00 11.52 -6.20
N ALA A 82 -10.68 11.51 -6.21
CA ALA A 82 -9.92 12.07 -5.11
C ALA A 82 -10.11 13.61 -5.06
N PRO A 83 -10.05 14.26 -3.89
CA PRO A 83 -10.22 15.71 -3.81
C PRO A 83 -9.01 16.45 -4.40
N GLY A 84 -9.27 17.64 -4.92
CA GLY A 84 -8.24 18.58 -5.37
C GLY A 84 -7.70 18.28 -6.77
N GLN A 85 -6.46 18.70 -6.99
CA GLN A 85 -5.77 18.63 -8.29
C GLN A 85 -4.44 17.92 -8.15
N THR A 86 -4.02 17.25 -9.23
CA THR A 86 -2.68 16.69 -9.35
C THR A 86 -1.84 17.45 -10.37
N ARG A 87 -0.52 17.28 -10.27
CA ARG A 87 0.43 17.82 -11.26
C ARG A 87 0.77 16.70 -12.27
N THR A 88 0.36 16.91 -13.51
CA THR A 88 0.68 16.02 -14.63
C THR A 88 1.80 16.62 -15.49
N PRO A 89 2.39 15.87 -16.43
CA PRO A 89 3.31 16.40 -17.42
C PRO A 89 2.73 17.52 -18.30
N LYS A 90 1.38 17.59 -18.40
CA LYS A 90 0.66 18.63 -19.15
C LYS A 90 0.25 19.84 -18.30
N GLY A 91 0.54 19.83 -17.00
CA GLY A 91 0.16 20.87 -16.05
C GLY A 91 -0.73 20.37 -14.91
N LYS A 92 -1.38 21.29 -14.19
CA LYS A 92 -2.36 20.93 -13.15
C LYS A 92 -3.63 20.39 -13.81
N ALA A 93 -4.17 19.30 -13.25
CA ALA A 93 -5.40 18.69 -13.70
C ALA A 93 -6.26 18.27 -12.49
N ASP A 94 -7.58 18.32 -12.66
CA ASP A 94 -8.53 17.81 -11.66
C ASP A 94 -8.41 16.27 -11.58
N MET A 95 -8.61 15.73 -10.39
CA MET A 95 -8.64 14.28 -10.22
C MET A 95 -9.83 13.68 -10.97
N PRO A 96 -9.63 12.66 -11.80
CA PRO A 96 -10.72 12.01 -12.54
C PRO A 96 -11.60 11.17 -11.60
N ILE A 97 -12.83 10.92 -12.02
CA ILE A 97 -13.66 9.91 -11.37
C ILE A 97 -13.04 8.53 -11.64
N ALA A 98 -12.78 7.78 -10.58
CA ALA A 98 -12.22 6.45 -10.70
C ALA A 98 -13.22 5.45 -11.28
N HIS A 99 -12.74 4.48 -12.03
CA HIS A 99 -13.45 3.25 -12.31
C HIS A 99 -13.57 2.44 -11.01
N ALA A 100 -14.79 2.18 -10.57
CA ALA A 100 -15.03 1.28 -9.44
C ALA A 100 -14.65 -0.14 -9.83
N LEU A 101 -13.64 -0.70 -9.18
CA LEU A 101 -13.26 -2.09 -9.40
C LEU A 101 -14.46 -3.01 -9.12
N THR A 102 -14.82 -3.84 -10.08
CA THR A 102 -15.81 -4.90 -9.85
C THR A 102 -15.22 -5.98 -8.94
N ALA A 103 -16.06 -6.78 -8.29
CA ALA A 103 -15.58 -7.92 -7.48
C ALA A 103 -14.73 -8.90 -8.29
N ALA A 104 -14.98 -9.02 -9.60
CA ALA A 104 -14.19 -9.86 -10.49
C ALA A 104 -12.81 -9.25 -10.84
N GLU A 105 -12.65 -7.92 -10.83
CA GLU A 105 -11.37 -7.25 -11.10
C GLU A 105 -10.46 -7.20 -9.84
N VAL A 106 -11.03 -7.27 -8.64
CA VAL A 106 -10.24 -7.19 -7.39
C VAL A 106 -9.15 -8.27 -7.32
N PRO A 107 -9.40 -9.56 -7.64
CA PRO A 107 -8.36 -10.59 -7.63
C PRO A 107 -7.20 -10.31 -8.61
N GLU A 108 -7.47 -9.63 -9.74
CA GLU A 108 -6.42 -9.25 -10.69
C GLU A 108 -5.48 -8.21 -10.08
N VAL A 109 -6.03 -7.23 -9.35
CA VAL A 109 -5.22 -6.24 -8.64
C VAL A 109 -4.42 -6.88 -7.50
N VAL A 110 -5.00 -7.83 -6.77
CA VAL A 110 -4.28 -8.63 -5.76
C VAL A 110 -3.08 -9.35 -6.37
N GLU A 111 -3.25 -9.99 -7.53
CA GLU A 111 -2.16 -10.68 -8.24
C GLU A 111 -1.09 -9.70 -8.76
N GLN A 112 -1.46 -8.47 -9.14
CA GLN A 112 -0.48 -7.44 -9.53
C GLN A 112 0.49 -7.12 -8.38
N PHE A 113 0.01 -7.03 -7.14
CA PHE A 113 0.87 -6.86 -5.96
C PHE A 113 1.77 -8.08 -5.72
N ALA A 114 1.22 -9.29 -5.83
CA ALA A 114 2.00 -10.52 -5.67
C ALA A 114 3.10 -10.63 -6.73
N GLN A 115 2.80 -10.29 -8.01
CA GLN A 115 3.79 -10.27 -9.06
C GLN A 115 4.87 -9.20 -8.83
N ALA A 116 4.48 -8.01 -8.38
CA ALA A 116 5.43 -6.95 -8.02
C ALA A 116 6.38 -7.38 -6.88
N ALA A 117 5.86 -8.11 -5.90
CA ALA A 117 6.68 -8.68 -4.83
C ALA A 117 7.71 -9.69 -5.35
N ARG A 118 7.29 -10.61 -6.25
CA ARG A 118 8.23 -11.54 -6.92
C ARG A 118 9.32 -10.79 -7.68
N ASN A 119 8.95 -9.73 -8.41
CA ASN A 119 9.89 -8.91 -9.16
C ASN A 119 10.87 -8.15 -8.23
N ALA A 120 10.40 -7.66 -7.08
CA ALA A 120 11.23 -7.01 -6.07
C ALA A 120 12.32 -7.97 -5.53
N LEU A 121 11.94 -9.21 -5.20
CA LEU A 121 12.91 -10.22 -4.77
C LEU A 121 13.85 -10.64 -5.91
N ALA A 122 13.35 -10.75 -7.15
CA ALA A 122 14.19 -10.99 -8.32
C ALA A 122 15.19 -9.85 -8.56
N ALA A 123 14.86 -8.63 -8.15
CA ALA A 123 15.78 -7.50 -8.14
C ALA A 123 16.77 -7.51 -6.96
N GLY A 124 16.70 -8.48 -6.05
CA GLY A 124 17.61 -8.62 -4.91
C GLY A 124 17.19 -7.83 -3.66
N LEU A 125 15.97 -7.29 -3.60
CA LEU A 125 15.45 -6.65 -2.38
C LEU A 125 15.25 -7.73 -1.29
N ASP A 126 15.45 -7.37 -0.02
CA ASP A 126 15.35 -8.29 1.12
C ASP A 126 13.91 -8.67 1.45
N GLY A 127 12.96 -7.84 1.05
CA GLY A 127 11.53 -8.03 1.27
C GLY A 127 10.69 -6.92 0.65
N VAL A 128 9.41 -6.90 1.00
CA VAL A 128 8.46 -5.90 0.52
C VAL A 128 7.54 -5.41 1.64
N GLU A 129 7.01 -4.22 1.46
CA GLU A 129 5.97 -3.62 2.30
C GLU A 129 4.75 -3.27 1.44
N VAL A 130 3.60 -3.81 1.77
CA VAL A 130 2.32 -3.39 1.16
C VAL A 130 1.95 -2.00 1.69
N HIS A 131 1.78 -1.03 0.82
CA HIS A 131 1.36 0.31 1.23
C HIS A 131 -0.15 0.38 1.42
N GLY A 132 -0.61 0.16 2.64
CA GLY A 132 -2.01 0.25 3.07
C GLY A 132 -2.36 1.54 3.81
N ALA A 133 -1.73 2.66 3.43
CA ALA A 133 -1.74 3.92 4.17
C ALA A 133 -1.94 5.13 3.24
N ASN A 134 -2.02 6.31 3.83
CA ASN A 134 -1.89 7.63 3.20
C ASN A 134 -2.87 7.91 2.05
N GLY A 135 -4.04 7.25 2.01
CA GLY A 135 -5.08 7.55 1.03
C GLY A 135 -4.88 6.92 -0.35
N TYR A 136 -3.97 5.93 -0.49
CA TYR A 136 -3.79 5.17 -1.72
C TYR A 136 -4.70 3.93 -1.75
N LEU A 137 -4.69 3.17 -2.83
CA LEU A 137 -5.70 2.15 -3.15
C LEU A 137 -6.07 1.23 -1.97
N VAL A 138 -5.11 0.66 -1.27
CA VAL A 138 -5.42 -0.25 -0.15
C VAL A 138 -6.12 0.50 0.99
N HIS A 139 -5.67 1.72 1.30
CA HIS A 139 -6.32 2.58 2.31
C HIS A 139 -7.70 3.07 1.84
N GLU A 140 -7.87 3.32 0.53
CA GLU A 140 -9.17 3.70 -0.03
C GLU A 140 -10.25 2.65 0.24
N PHE A 141 -9.90 1.35 0.24
CA PHE A 141 -10.82 0.29 0.58
C PHE A 141 -11.20 0.28 2.07
N LEU A 142 -10.33 0.71 2.96
CA LEU A 142 -10.56 0.71 4.41
C LEU A 142 -11.54 1.81 4.84
N SER A 143 -11.49 2.98 4.22
CA SER A 143 -12.28 4.14 4.61
C SER A 143 -13.73 4.07 4.11
N PRO A 144 -14.74 4.34 4.97
CA PRO A 144 -16.15 4.35 4.59
C PRO A 144 -16.52 5.49 3.64
N VAL A 145 -15.67 6.51 3.49
CA VAL A 145 -15.93 7.66 2.61
C VAL A 145 -15.44 7.41 1.18
N SER A 146 -14.33 6.74 1.00
CA SER A 146 -13.80 6.37 -0.32
C SER A 146 -14.36 5.04 -0.84
N ASN A 147 -14.85 4.20 0.05
CA ASN A 147 -15.44 2.89 -0.25
C ASN A 147 -16.92 2.87 0.14
N VAL A 148 -17.78 3.15 -0.85
CA VAL A 148 -19.24 3.11 -0.71
C VAL A 148 -19.85 1.88 -1.40
N ARG A 149 -19.09 0.79 -1.48
CA ARG A 149 -19.53 -0.50 -2.04
C ARG A 149 -20.56 -1.17 -1.16
N ASP A 150 -21.40 -2.00 -1.77
CA ASP A 150 -22.43 -2.83 -1.14
C ASP A 150 -22.19 -4.33 -1.28
N ASP A 151 -21.00 -4.72 -1.81
CA ASP A 151 -20.56 -6.10 -1.95
C ASP A 151 -19.62 -6.55 -0.80
N GLU A 152 -18.97 -7.72 -0.99
CA GLU A 152 -18.04 -8.30 0.01
C GLU A 152 -16.79 -7.48 0.30
N TYR A 153 -16.53 -6.41 -0.44
CA TYR A 153 -15.40 -5.49 -0.22
C TYR A 153 -15.83 -4.15 0.39
N GLY A 154 -17.13 -3.97 0.74
CA GLY A 154 -17.65 -2.70 1.25
C GLY A 154 -18.67 -2.85 2.36
N GLY A 155 -19.19 -1.72 2.83
CA GLY A 155 -20.18 -1.64 3.91
C GLY A 155 -19.54 -1.87 5.29
N SER A 156 -19.51 -3.11 5.78
CA SER A 156 -18.99 -3.42 7.13
C SER A 156 -17.48 -3.23 7.25
N PRO A 157 -16.97 -2.93 8.47
CA PRO A 157 -15.52 -2.91 8.73
C PRO A 157 -14.77 -4.16 8.25
N ALA A 158 -15.33 -5.34 8.48
CA ALA A 158 -14.71 -6.61 8.05
C ALA A 158 -14.61 -6.73 6.52
N ASN A 159 -15.63 -6.27 5.79
CA ASN A 159 -15.62 -6.27 4.33
C ASN A 159 -14.60 -5.26 3.79
N ARG A 160 -14.54 -4.05 4.35
CA ARG A 160 -13.57 -3.04 3.94
C ARG A 160 -12.13 -3.48 4.21
N ALA A 161 -11.89 -4.23 5.28
CA ALA A 161 -10.57 -4.81 5.60
C ALA A 161 -10.14 -5.92 4.64
N ARG A 162 -11.08 -6.59 3.97
CA ARG A 162 -10.84 -7.77 3.13
C ARG A 162 -9.73 -7.55 2.09
N PHE A 163 -9.80 -6.47 1.32
CA PHE A 163 -8.82 -6.19 0.27
C PHE A 163 -7.40 -6.08 0.81
N ALA A 164 -7.19 -5.35 1.90
CA ALA A 164 -5.88 -5.22 2.55
C ALA A 164 -5.33 -6.57 3.00
N VAL A 165 -6.19 -7.42 3.57
CA VAL A 165 -5.82 -8.77 4.02
C VAL A 165 -5.49 -9.67 2.82
N GLU A 166 -6.29 -9.65 1.76
CA GLU A 166 -6.06 -10.48 0.56
C GLU A 166 -4.79 -10.09 -0.17
N VAL A 167 -4.53 -8.79 -0.38
CA VAL A 167 -3.27 -8.31 -0.97
C VAL A 167 -2.07 -8.78 -0.15
N THR A 168 -2.09 -8.55 1.16
CA THR A 168 -0.95 -8.89 2.03
C THR A 168 -0.74 -10.40 2.09
N ARG A 169 -1.82 -11.18 2.13
CA ARG A 169 -1.76 -12.65 2.08
C ARG A 169 -1.17 -13.16 0.77
N ALA A 170 -1.59 -12.61 -0.37
CA ALA A 170 -1.08 -12.98 -1.68
C ALA A 170 0.40 -12.63 -1.83
N VAL A 171 0.83 -11.48 -1.33
CA VAL A 171 2.23 -11.07 -1.28
C VAL A 171 3.03 -12.02 -0.39
N ALA A 172 2.57 -12.32 0.82
CA ALA A 172 3.23 -13.25 1.74
C ALA A 172 3.31 -14.68 1.16
N ALA A 173 2.29 -15.13 0.46
CA ALA A 173 2.33 -16.41 -0.25
C ALA A 173 3.34 -16.41 -1.41
N ALA A 174 3.56 -15.28 -2.05
CA ALA A 174 4.46 -15.16 -3.20
C ALA A 174 5.95 -15.10 -2.81
N VAL A 175 6.29 -14.48 -1.66
CA VAL A 175 7.70 -14.16 -1.32
C VAL A 175 8.11 -14.59 0.10
N GLY A 176 7.19 -15.09 0.91
CA GLY A 176 7.39 -15.44 2.32
C GLY A 176 6.83 -14.37 3.27
N ALA A 177 6.19 -14.80 4.34
CA ALA A 177 5.66 -13.89 5.35
C ALA A 177 6.78 -13.17 6.12
N ASP A 178 7.91 -13.85 6.33
CA ASP A 178 9.14 -13.33 6.93
C ASP A 178 9.83 -12.23 6.09
N ARG A 179 9.36 -11.99 4.88
CA ARG A 179 9.83 -10.94 3.95
C ARG A 179 8.73 -9.95 3.56
N THR A 180 7.58 -10.02 4.22
CA THR A 180 6.40 -9.19 3.91
C THR A 180 6.03 -8.36 5.11
N GLY A 181 5.95 -7.04 4.91
CA GLY A 181 5.35 -6.09 5.84
C GLY A 181 4.13 -5.41 5.24
N ILE A 182 3.42 -4.66 6.08
CA ILE A 182 2.34 -3.76 5.66
C ILE A 182 2.45 -2.44 6.41
N ARG A 183 2.24 -1.33 5.69
CA ARG A 183 2.08 0.00 6.30
C ARG A 183 0.62 0.39 6.38
N LEU A 184 0.20 0.87 7.55
CA LEU A 184 -1.14 1.37 7.86
C LEU A 184 -1.07 2.78 8.42
N SER A 185 -2.12 3.59 8.23
CA SER A 185 -2.21 4.94 8.80
C SER A 185 -3.63 5.22 9.31
N PRO A 186 -4.05 4.56 10.41
CA PRO A 186 -5.39 4.73 10.97
C PRO A 186 -5.68 6.20 11.25
N GLN A 187 -6.85 6.67 10.80
CA GLN A 187 -7.33 8.04 11.01
C GLN A 187 -6.41 9.15 10.45
N HIS A 188 -5.47 8.79 9.57
CA HIS A 188 -4.71 9.79 8.82
C HIS A 188 -5.54 10.28 7.64
N ASN A 189 -6.37 11.29 7.90
CA ASN A 189 -7.38 11.84 7.00
C ASN A 189 -6.73 12.66 5.87
N ILE A 190 -6.27 11.98 4.84
CA ILE A 190 -5.56 12.57 3.70
C ILE A 190 -6.11 12.04 2.37
N GLN A 191 -6.04 12.83 1.30
CA GLN A 191 -6.41 12.45 -0.06
C GLN A 191 -7.88 11.99 -0.21
N GLY A 192 -8.76 12.50 0.70
CA GLY A 192 -10.19 12.15 0.71
C GLY A 192 -10.51 10.79 1.31
N VAL A 193 -9.54 10.13 1.92
CA VAL A 193 -9.78 9.08 2.90
C VAL A 193 -10.09 9.75 4.22
N LEU A 194 -11.27 9.49 4.77
CA LEU A 194 -11.74 10.10 6.01
C LEU A 194 -12.27 9.01 6.95
N GLU A 195 -11.77 8.99 8.17
CA GLU A 195 -12.04 8.00 9.21
C GLU A 195 -12.29 8.71 10.54
N HIS A 196 -13.42 9.45 10.61
CA HIS A 196 -13.73 10.30 11.75
C HIS A 196 -14.44 9.57 12.91
N ASP A 197 -15.01 8.37 12.65
CA ASP A 197 -15.65 7.55 13.67
C ASP A 197 -14.62 6.60 14.29
N ASP A 198 -14.28 6.85 15.55
CA ASP A 198 -13.29 6.06 16.29
C ASP A 198 -13.68 4.59 16.43
N ALA A 199 -14.97 4.29 16.59
CA ALA A 199 -15.45 2.92 16.73
C ALA A 199 -15.37 2.17 15.40
N ASP A 200 -15.72 2.81 14.29
CA ASP A 200 -15.63 2.26 12.95
C ASP A 200 -14.16 2.06 12.54
N ALA A 201 -13.31 3.06 12.76
CA ALA A 201 -11.87 2.95 12.51
C ALA A 201 -11.27 1.80 13.32
N ARG A 202 -11.55 1.74 14.63
CA ARG A 202 -11.11 0.65 15.49
C ARG A 202 -11.55 -0.72 14.97
N ALA A 203 -12.80 -0.87 14.59
CA ALA A 203 -13.34 -2.14 14.08
C ALA A 203 -12.67 -2.54 12.76
N THR A 204 -12.46 -1.59 11.84
CA THR A 204 -11.84 -1.82 10.54
C THR A 204 -10.38 -2.26 10.69
N TYR A 205 -9.58 -1.52 11.45
CA TYR A 205 -8.16 -1.87 11.63
C TYR A 205 -7.96 -3.10 12.53
N THR A 206 -8.88 -3.39 13.46
CA THR A 206 -8.89 -4.66 14.19
C THR A 206 -9.09 -5.82 13.22
N ALA A 207 -10.06 -5.72 12.29
CA ALA A 207 -10.28 -6.77 11.30
C ALA A 207 -9.07 -6.98 10.39
N VAL A 208 -8.35 -5.90 10.02
CA VAL A 208 -7.07 -6.03 9.31
C VAL A 208 -6.05 -6.80 10.15
N ALA A 209 -5.81 -6.36 11.40
CA ALA A 209 -4.81 -6.95 12.28
C ALA A 209 -5.10 -8.44 12.57
N GLU A 210 -6.34 -8.79 12.87
CA GLU A 210 -6.78 -10.17 13.09
C GLU A 210 -6.63 -11.04 11.83
N GLY A 211 -6.94 -10.49 10.65
CA GLY A 211 -6.78 -11.19 9.36
C GLY A 211 -5.32 -11.43 8.99
N LEU A 212 -4.39 -10.61 9.48
CA LEU A 212 -2.96 -10.69 9.20
C LEU A 212 -2.17 -11.46 10.26
N ALA A 213 -2.61 -11.46 11.53
CA ALA A 213 -1.89 -12.08 12.64
C ALA A 213 -1.48 -13.55 12.38
N PRO A 214 -2.32 -14.41 11.76
CA PRO A 214 -1.94 -15.79 11.48
C PRO A 214 -0.82 -15.96 10.45
N LEU A 215 -0.48 -14.90 9.69
CA LEU A 215 0.54 -14.96 8.64
C LEU A 215 1.96 -14.94 9.21
N GLY A 216 2.19 -14.32 10.37
CA GLY A 216 3.53 -14.15 10.95
C GLY A 216 4.40 -13.22 10.09
N LEU A 217 3.88 -12.02 9.74
CA LEU A 217 4.57 -11.05 8.91
C LEU A 217 5.90 -10.60 9.51
N ALA A 218 6.83 -10.16 8.66
CA ALA A 218 8.09 -9.55 9.06
C ALA A 218 7.89 -8.33 9.95
N PHE A 219 6.92 -7.47 9.62
CA PHE A 219 6.55 -6.30 10.42
C PHE A 219 5.19 -5.71 10.02
N VAL A 220 4.62 -4.93 10.95
CA VAL A 220 3.52 -4.00 10.68
C VAL A 220 4.02 -2.59 11.00
N ASP A 221 4.01 -1.71 10.01
CA ASP A 221 4.37 -0.29 10.14
C ASP A 221 3.11 0.55 10.31
N VAL A 222 3.04 1.37 11.35
CA VAL A 222 1.89 2.25 11.60
C VAL A 222 2.33 3.69 11.70
N LEU A 223 1.74 4.54 10.86
CA LEU A 223 1.81 5.99 10.97
C LEU A 223 0.64 6.47 11.82
N SER A 224 0.92 7.19 12.91
CA SER A 224 -0.12 7.77 13.78
C SER A 224 0.35 9.06 14.44
N ALA A 225 -0.53 10.06 14.47
CA ALA A 225 -0.28 11.30 15.23
C ALA A 225 -0.27 11.06 16.75
N ASP A 226 -0.90 9.98 17.23
CA ASP A 226 -0.86 9.54 18.63
C ASP A 226 -0.26 8.13 18.74
N PRO A 227 1.07 8.02 18.79
CA PRO A 227 1.77 6.73 18.85
C PRO A 227 1.50 5.94 20.15
N THR A 228 1.04 6.60 21.20
CA THR A 228 0.68 5.97 22.47
C THR A 228 -0.81 5.70 22.62
N GLY A 229 -1.61 6.14 21.66
CA GLY A 229 -3.06 6.03 21.65
C GLY A 229 -3.57 4.60 21.70
N GLU A 230 -4.78 4.45 22.24
CA GLU A 230 -5.38 3.14 22.49
C GLU A 230 -5.48 2.27 21.23
N LEU A 231 -5.84 2.87 20.08
CA LEU A 231 -5.94 2.15 18.80
C LEU A 231 -4.58 1.58 18.39
N VAL A 232 -3.52 2.39 18.42
CA VAL A 232 -2.16 1.94 18.05
C VAL A 232 -1.69 0.82 18.97
N GLN A 233 -1.87 0.97 20.28
CA GLN A 233 -1.49 -0.06 21.25
C GLN A 233 -2.34 -1.34 21.11
N HIS A 234 -3.60 -1.23 20.72
CA HIS A 234 -4.44 -2.37 20.40
C HIS A 234 -3.90 -3.10 19.16
N LEU A 235 -3.62 -2.39 18.07
CA LEU A 235 -3.05 -2.98 16.84
C LEU A 235 -1.71 -3.67 17.11
N ARG A 236 -0.84 -3.06 17.89
CA ARG A 236 0.44 -3.65 18.30
C ARG A 236 0.27 -5.01 18.98
N ARG A 237 -0.75 -5.16 19.84
CA ARG A 237 -1.03 -6.43 20.53
C ARG A 237 -1.69 -7.46 19.62
N THR A 238 -2.48 -7.02 18.65
CA THR A 238 -3.33 -7.89 17.80
C THR A 238 -2.59 -8.38 16.56
N ALA A 239 -1.70 -7.58 15.99
CA ALA A 239 -1.08 -7.84 14.69
C ALA A 239 -0.15 -9.08 14.66
N GLY A 240 0.32 -9.56 15.81
CA GLY A 240 1.15 -10.78 15.90
C GLY A 240 2.50 -10.69 15.17
N ALA A 241 3.03 -9.50 14.95
CA ALA A 241 4.25 -9.23 14.20
C ALA A 241 5.09 -8.13 14.88
N PRO A 242 6.40 -8.03 14.58
CA PRO A 242 7.21 -6.87 14.91
C PRO A 242 6.52 -5.58 14.47
N PHE A 243 6.59 -4.51 15.28
CA PHE A 243 5.80 -3.30 15.08
C PHE A 243 6.71 -2.10 14.92
N ILE A 244 6.63 -1.43 13.77
CA ILE A 244 7.30 -0.17 13.47
C ILE A 244 6.28 0.95 13.67
N LEU A 245 6.68 2.03 14.30
CA LEU A 245 5.81 3.16 14.61
C LEU A 245 6.43 4.46 14.11
N ASN A 246 5.66 5.17 13.31
CA ASN A 246 5.97 6.51 12.79
C ASN A 246 5.01 7.55 13.39
N SER A 247 5.48 8.78 13.56
CA SER A 247 4.67 9.93 14.01
C SER A 247 5.02 11.18 13.23
#